data_10399a16aad588a1b6d2e49b31679d04
#
_entry.id   10399a16aad588a1b6d2e49b31679d04
#
_cell.length_a   1.000
_cell.length_b   1.000
_cell.length_c   1.000
_cell.angle_alpha   90.00
_cell.angle_beta   90.00
_cell.angle_gamma   90.00
#
_symmetry.space_group_name_H-M   'P 1'
#
loop_
_entity.id
_entity.type
_entity.pdbx_description
1 polymer ?
#
loop_
_entity_poly.entity_id
_entity_poly.type
_entity_poly.pdbx_seq_one_letter_code
_entity_poly.pdbx_strand_id
1 'polypeptide(L)'
;MLASIDRNTFPLCVLNASAGSGKTFQLVLEYLSILLAPEGSNKYKSIVAITFTNKASTEMKTRIIDALFSIAKYNATEDDAKTASIILELQKVLGLKEAEIKKRASKSLKAILHGYEHFNVSTIDKFNLRLIKSFSNDLNLPAEFEISLNEKEVLDEVLELL
;
A
#
# COMPACT_ATOMS: atom_id res chain seq x y z
N MET A 1 2.31 -14.89 -13.90
CA MET A 1 3.69 -15.37 -13.74
C MET A 1 4.52 -14.19 -13.30
N LEU A 2 4.79 -14.05 -11.99
CA LEU A 2 5.73 -13.06 -11.47
C LEU A 2 7.13 -13.55 -11.89
N ALA A 3 7.70 -12.95 -12.92
CA ALA A 3 9.14 -13.01 -13.07
C ALA A 3 9.72 -12.42 -11.77
N SER A 4 10.67 -13.10 -11.15
CA SER A 4 11.45 -12.58 -10.03
C SER A 4 12.20 -11.35 -10.53
N ILE A 5 11.59 -10.17 -10.34
CA ILE A 5 12.23 -8.91 -10.70
C ILE A 5 13.34 -8.72 -9.68
N ASP A 6 14.57 -8.78 -10.13
CA ASP A 6 15.72 -8.40 -9.32
C ASP A 6 15.64 -6.88 -9.06
N ARG A 7 15.12 -6.53 -7.89
CA ARG A 7 14.89 -5.15 -7.46
C ARG A 7 16.19 -4.35 -7.27
N ASN A 8 17.30 -5.02 -7.14
CA ASN A 8 18.61 -4.37 -7.07
C ASN A 8 19.09 -3.91 -8.44
N THR A 9 18.65 -4.59 -9.49
CA THR A 9 19.05 -4.30 -10.86
C THR A 9 18.03 -3.40 -11.58
N PHE A 10 16.74 -3.47 -11.21
CA PHE A 10 15.66 -2.70 -11.85
C PHE A 10 14.83 -1.93 -10.81
N PRO A 11 15.15 -0.63 -10.56
CA PRO A 11 14.41 0.19 -9.60
C PRO A 11 12.98 0.51 -10.03
N LEU A 12 12.64 0.35 -11.31
CA LEU A 12 11.31 0.58 -11.87
C LEU A 12 10.75 -0.70 -12.50
N CYS A 13 9.55 -1.10 -12.06
CA CYS A 13 8.78 -2.18 -12.67
C CYS A 13 7.46 -1.63 -13.21
N VAL A 14 7.19 -1.81 -14.49
CA VAL A 14 5.93 -1.43 -15.13
C VAL A 14 5.11 -2.68 -15.44
N LEU A 15 3.92 -2.80 -14.82
CA LEU A 15 2.98 -3.87 -15.08
C LEU A 15 1.95 -3.43 -16.13
N ASN A 16 2.10 -3.92 -17.35
CA ASN A 16 1.12 -3.68 -18.40
C ASN A 16 0.02 -4.74 -18.32
N ALA A 17 -1.21 -4.30 -18.07
CA ALA A 17 -2.33 -5.21 -17.83
C ALA A 17 -3.67 -4.58 -18.25
N SER A 18 -4.49 -5.34 -18.98
CA SER A 18 -5.85 -4.94 -19.38
C SER A 18 -6.83 -4.87 -18.20
N ALA A 19 -8.01 -4.30 -18.40
CA ALA A 19 -9.08 -4.31 -17.41
C ALA A 19 -9.46 -5.77 -17.06
N GLY A 20 -9.69 -6.05 -15.77
CA GLY A 20 -10.03 -7.42 -15.31
C GLY A 20 -8.88 -8.42 -15.21
N SER A 21 -7.65 -8.06 -15.58
CA SER A 21 -6.48 -8.96 -15.60
C SER A 21 -5.85 -9.26 -14.24
N GLY A 22 -6.50 -8.88 -13.13
CA GLY A 22 -5.97 -9.14 -11.79
C GLY A 22 -4.93 -8.14 -11.29
N LYS A 23 -4.83 -6.93 -11.88
CA LYS A 23 -3.87 -5.89 -11.47
C LYS A 23 -3.85 -5.63 -9.96
N THR A 24 -5.02 -5.48 -9.35
CA THR A 24 -5.13 -5.22 -7.91
C THR A 24 -4.59 -6.39 -7.09
N PHE A 25 -4.85 -7.62 -7.51
CA PHE A 25 -4.28 -8.82 -6.87
C PHE A 25 -2.76 -8.82 -6.96
N GLN A 26 -2.23 -8.50 -8.13
CA GLN A 26 -0.79 -8.42 -8.38
C GLN A 26 -0.13 -7.34 -7.50
N LEU A 27 -0.75 -6.15 -7.37
CA LEU A 27 -0.27 -5.09 -6.50
C LEU A 27 -0.29 -5.49 -5.01
N VAL A 28 -1.33 -6.20 -4.57
CA VAL A 28 -1.41 -6.74 -3.20
C VAL A 28 -0.29 -7.75 -2.96
N LEU A 29 -0.06 -8.66 -3.90
CA LEU A 29 1.01 -9.65 -3.80
C LEU A 29 2.39 -8.98 -3.76
N GLU A 30 2.61 -7.95 -4.57
CA GLU A 30 3.83 -7.16 -4.57
C GLU A 30 4.02 -6.43 -3.24
N TYR A 31 2.96 -5.80 -2.71
CA TYR A 31 2.98 -5.18 -1.39
C TYR A 31 3.37 -6.18 -0.30
N LEU A 32 2.73 -7.36 -0.29
CA LEU A 32 3.01 -8.42 0.68
C LEU A 32 4.45 -8.94 0.56
N SER A 33 4.97 -9.07 -0.65
CA SER A 33 6.34 -9.52 -0.87
C SER A 33 7.38 -8.54 -0.31
N ILE A 34 7.15 -7.23 -0.42
CA ILE A 34 7.99 -6.21 0.19
C ILE A 34 7.84 -6.23 1.72
N LEU A 35 6.61 -6.31 2.21
CA LEU A 35 6.30 -6.25 3.63
C LEU A 35 6.86 -7.42 4.41
N LEU A 36 6.78 -8.64 3.84
CA LEU A 36 7.17 -9.89 4.49
C LEU A 36 8.63 -10.29 4.22
N ALA A 37 9.36 -9.51 3.44
CA ALA A 37 10.79 -9.74 3.20
C ALA A 37 11.61 -9.72 4.51
N PRO A 38 12.80 -10.38 4.55
CA PRO A 38 13.60 -10.60 5.78
C PRO A 38 13.97 -9.37 6.59
N GLU A 39 14.00 -8.19 6.01
CA GLU A 39 14.59 -6.97 6.58
C GLU A 39 13.69 -6.18 7.54
N GLY A 40 12.91 -6.79 8.39
CA GLY A 40 12.32 -6.11 9.54
C GLY A 40 10.81 -5.85 9.53
N SER A 41 10.25 -5.76 10.74
CA SER A 41 8.80 -5.76 11.00
C SER A 41 8.09 -4.43 10.83
N ASN A 42 8.80 -3.32 10.61
CA ASN A 42 8.23 -1.99 10.50
C ASN A 42 8.21 -1.45 9.06
N LYS A 43 8.46 -2.31 8.07
CA LYS A 43 8.49 -1.91 6.64
C LYS A 43 7.21 -1.24 6.15
N TYR A 44 6.03 -1.58 6.73
CA TYR A 44 4.78 -0.96 6.30
C TYR A 44 4.78 0.57 6.38
N LYS A 45 5.58 1.15 7.28
CA LYS A 45 5.73 2.61 7.42
C LYS A 45 6.49 3.24 6.25
N SER A 46 7.36 2.46 5.60
CA SER A 46 8.20 2.90 4.49
C SER A 46 7.63 2.52 3.11
N ILE A 47 6.54 1.74 3.08
CA ILE A 47 5.87 1.39 1.83
C ILE A 47 4.76 2.41 1.57
N VAL A 48 4.78 3.02 0.40
CA VAL A 48 3.72 3.91 -0.07
C VAL A 48 3.00 3.25 -1.23
N ALA A 49 1.68 3.10 -1.12
CA ALA A 49 0.83 2.64 -2.20
C ALA A 49 -0.17 3.74 -2.57
N ILE A 50 -0.17 4.15 -3.83
CA ILE A 50 -0.95 5.28 -4.32
C ILE A 50 -2.01 4.77 -5.29
N THR A 51 -3.24 5.26 -5.12
CA THR A 51 -4.37 5.00 -5.99
C THR A 51 -4.98 6.31 -6.50
N PHE A 52 -5.87 6.22 -7.48
CA PHE A 52 -6.52 7.40 -8.04
C PHE A 52 -7.78 7.79 -7.25
N THR A 53 -8.51 6.84 -6.68
CA THR A 53 -9.78 7.10 -6.01
C THR A 53 -9.76 6.64 -4.55
N ASN A 54 -10.59 7.30 -3.71
CA ASN A 54 -10.76 6.89 -2.32
C ASN A 54 -11.29 5.45 -2.21
N LYS A 55 -12.21 5.05 -3.11
CA LYS A 55 -12.74 3.69 -3.17
C LYS A 55 -11.62 2.67 -3.41
N ALA A 56 -10.75 2.92 -4.40
CA ALA A 56 -9.64 2.03 -4.70
C ALA A 56 -8.62 1.94 -3.56
N SER A 57 -8.32 3.05 -2.87
CA SER A 57 -7.42 3.05 -1.71
C SER A 57 -7.98 2.26 -0.53
N THR A 58 -9.28 2.40 -0.25
CA THR A 58 -9.98 1.63 0.79
C THR A 58 -9.99 0.15 0.45
N GLU A 59 -10.35 -0.20 -0.78
CA GLU A 59 -10.34 -1.59 -1.26
C GLU A 59 -8.94 -2.22 -1.15
N MET A 60 -7.89 -1.49 -1.53
CA MET A 60 -6.52 -1.99 -1.42
C MET A 60 -6.12 -2.23 0.03
N LYS A 61 -6.45 -1.31 0.96
CA LYS A 61 -6.22 -1.49 2.40
C LYS A 61 -6.89 -2.76 2.93
N THR A 62 -8.17 -2.93 2.62
CA THR A 62 -8.94 -4.10 3.03
C THR A 62 -8.30 -5.37 2.49
N ARG A 63 -7.98 -5.43 1.21
CA ARG A 63 -7.36 -6.62 0.59
C ARG A 63 -6.02 -6.98 1.20
N ILE A 64 -5.17 -6.01 1.56
CA ILE A 64 -3.88 -6.26 2.22
C ILE A 64 -4.11 -6.84 3.62
N ILE A 65 -5.01 -6.24 4.41
CA ILE A 65 -5.32 -6.68 5.77
C ILE A 65 -5.94 -8.08 5.76
N ASP A 66 -6.91 -8.33 4.88
CA ASP A 66 -7.56 -9.63 4.73
C ASP A 66 -6.56 -10.71 4.32
N ALA A 67 -5.67 -10.41 3.38
CA ALA A 67 -4.63 -11.35 2.97
C ALA A 67 -3.66 -11.66 4.12
N LEU A 68 -3.21 -10.66 4.88
CA LEU A 68 -2.36 -10.87 6.06
C LEU A 68 -3.06 -11.72 7.13
N PHE A 69 -4.35 -11.46 7.37
CA PHE A 69 -5.16 -12.21 8.32
C PHE A 69 -5.33 -13.68 7.88
N SER A 70 -5.69 -13.90 6.60
CA SER A 70 -5.84 -15.24 6.03
C SER A 70 -4.52 -16.01 6.08
N ILE A 71 -3.39 -15.39 5.67
CA ILE A 71 -2.08 -16.01 5.74
C ILE A 71 -1.71 -16.38 7.18
N ALA A 72 -1.94 -15.47 8.16
CA ALA A 72 -1.60 -15.69 9.55
C ALA A 72 -2.39 -16.85 10.18
N LYS A 73 -3.64 -17.05 9.74
CA LYS A 73 -4.54 -18.11 10.21
C LYS A 73 -4.54 -19.35 9.35
N TYR A 74 -3.86 -19.32 8.20
CA TYR A 74 -3.90 -20.41 7.23
C TYR A 74 -3.57 -21.76 7.88
N ASN A 75 -4.43 -22.74 7.61
CA ASN A 75 -4.22 -24.12 7.97
C ASN A 75 -4.41 -25.00 6.73
N ALA A 76 -3.42 -25.81 6.40
CA ALA A 76 -3.43 -26.64 5.19
C ALA A 76 -4.57 -27.68 5.16
N THR A 77 -5.28 -27.88 6.26
CA THR A 77 -6.44 -28.76 6.36
C THR A 77 -7.75 -28.09 5.93
N GLU A 78 -7.77 -26.76 5.75
CA GLU A 78 -8.92 -26.00 5.28
C GLU A 78 -8.83 -25.78 3.77
N ASP A 79 -9.98 -25.83 3.09
CA ASP A 79 -10.08 -25.65 1.65
C ASP A 79 -10.03 -24.16 1.27
N ASP A 80 -8.90 -23.49 1.58
CA ASP A 80 -8.62 -22.10 1.17
C ASP A 80 -7.56 -22.04 0.08
N ALA A 81 -7.97 -22.49 -1.11
CA ALA A 81 -7.12 -22.51 -2.31
C ALA A 81 -6.53 -21.13 -2.66
N LYS A 82 -7.24 -20.05 -2.35
CA LYS A 82 -6.79 -18.68 -2.62
C LYS A 82 -5.60 -18.30 -1.72
N THR A 83 -5.71 -18.52 -0.43
CA THR A 83 -4.62 -18.24 0.52
C THR A 83 -3.42 -19.16 0.28
N ALA A 84 -3.67 -20.43 -0.04
CA ALA A 84 -2.62 -21.36 -0.44
C ALA A 84 -1.82 -20.84 -1.66
N SER A 85 -2.52 -20.36 -2.68
CA SER A 85 -1.89 -19.78 -3.88
C SER A 85 -1.03 -18.55 -3.54
N ILE A 86 -1.53 -17.65 -2.69
CA ILE A 86 -0.75 -16.48 -2.23
C ILE A 86 0.53 -16.91 -1.49
N ILE A 87 0.42 -17.88 -0.59
CA ILE A 87 1.56 -18.40 0.18
C ILE A 87 2.58 -19.01 -0.77
N LEU A 88 2.17 -19.83 -1.74
CA LEU A 88 3.06 -20.43 -2.72
C LEU A 88 3.83 -19.38 -3.54
N GLU A 89 3.13 -18.32 -4.00
CA GLU A 89 3.81 -17.24 -4.72
C GLU A 89 4.80 -16.47 -3.82
N LEU A 90 4.44 -16.21 -2.57
CA LEU A 90 5.34 -15.57 -1.60
C LEU A 90 6.55 -16.45 -1.28
N GLN A 91 6.38 -17.78 -1.18
CA GLN A 91 7.48 -18.72 -1.00
C GLN A 91 8.48 -18.66 -2.17
N LYS A 92 7.97 -18.61 -3.41
CA LYS A 92 8.83 -18.49 -4.62
C LYS A 92 9.63 -17.19 -4.64
N VAL A 93 8.96 -16.08 -4.29
CA VAL A 93 9.59 -14.74 -4.34
C VAL A 93 10.57 -14.52 -3.19
N LEU A 94 10.21 -14.97 -1.97
CA LEU A 94 10.97 -14.66 -0.75
C LEU A 94 11.96 -15.76 -0.37
N GLY A 95 11.83 -16.96 -0.91
CA GLY A 95 12.63 -18.12 -0.50
C GLY A 95 12.36 -18.59 0.93
N LEU A 96 11.23 -18.20 1.52
CA LEU A 96 10.87 -18.48 2.90
C LEU A 96 9.96 -19.72 3.01
N LYS A 97 10.03 -20.41 4.14
CA LYS A 97 9.09 -21.50 4.47
C LYS A 97 7.74 -20.92 4.87
N GLU A 98 6.66 -21.68 4.64
CA GLU A 98 5.28 -21.30 5.01
C GLU A 98 5.18 -20.82 6.47
N ALA A 99 5.74 -21.56 7.42
CA ALA A 99 5.70 -21.20 8.84
C ALA A 99 6.30 -19.81 9.12
N GLU A 100 7.36 -19.45 8.42
CA GLU A 100 7.99 -18.12 8.58
C GLU A 100 7.14 -17.03 7.94
N ILE A 101 6.52 -17.28 6.79
CA ILE A 101 5.58 -16.36 6.14
C ILE A 101 4.38 -16.09 7.06
N LYS A 102 3.78 -17.13 7.64
CA LYS A 102 2.66 -17.00 8.60
C LYS A 102 3.05 -16.17 9.82
N LYS A 103 4.21 -16.45 10.41
CA LYS A 103 4.74 -15.70 11.56
C LYS A 103 4.92 -14.22 11.23
N ARG A 104 5.50 -13.92 10.08
CA ARG A 104 5.71 -12.53 9.60
C ARG A 104 4.42 -11.84 9.29
N ALA A 105 3.45 -12.52 8.64
CA ALA A 105 2.12 -11.98 8.38
C ALA A 105 1.40 -11.61 9.67
N SER A 106 1.42 -12.48 10.68
CA SER A 106 0.84 -12.21 12.00
C SER A 106 1.49 -11.00 12.68
N LYS A 107 2.82 -10.89 12.63
CA LYS A 107 3.57 -9.76 13.21
C LYS A 107 3.26 -8.46 12.48
N SER A 108 3.26 -8.46 11.14
CA SER A 108 2.97 -7.28 10.34
C SER A 108 1.53 -6.82 10.49
N LEU A 109 0.57 -7.75 10.55
CA LEU A 109 -0.83 -7.42 10.81
C LEU A 109 -1.00 -6.70 12.14
N LYS A 110 -0.43 -7.24 13.22
CA LYS A 110 -0.48 -6.59 14.54
C LYS A 110 0.16 -5.20 14.50
N ALA A 111 1.32 -5.06 13.85
CA ALA A 111 2.00 -3.77 13.73
C ALA A 111 1.16 -2.73 12.96
N ILE A 112 0.52 -3.13 11.86
CA ILE A 112 -0.38 -2.25 11.08
C ILE A 112 -1.59 -1.84 11.93
N LEU A 113 -2.23 -2.77 12.65
CA LEU A 113 -3.40 -2.46 13.47
C LEU A 113 -3.07 -1.52 14.64
N HIS A 114 -1.87 -1.62 15.22
CA HIS A 114 -1.42 -0.72 16.29
C HIS A 114 -0.92 0.63 15.80
N GLY A 115 -0.49 0.75 14.56
CA GLY A 115 0.01 2.00 13.98
C GLY A 115 -0.64 2.30 12.63
N TYR A 116 -1.97 2.20 12.58
CA TYR A 116 -2.76 2.30 11.35
C TYR A 116 -2.59 3.64 10.63
N GLU A 117 -2.32 4.71 11.36
CA GLU A 117 -2.01 6.04 10.83
C GLU A 117 -0.77 6.06 9.92
N HIS A 118 0.15 5.11 10.12
CA HIS A 118 1.36 4.95 9.30
C HIS A 118 1.18 3.96 8.12
N PHE A 119 -0.02 3.40 7.95
CA PHE A 119 -0.34 2.52 6.82
C PHE A 119 -0.62 3.35 5.56
N ASN A 120 0.45 3.66 4.83
CA ASN A 120 0.49 4.63 3.75
C ASN A 120 -0.10 4.10 2.42
N VAL A 121 -1.38 3.73 2.45
CA VAL A 121 -2.18 3.44 1.27
C VAL A 121 -3.20 4.57 1.11
N SER A 122 -3.09 5.39 0.08
CA SER A 122 -3.92 6.60 -0.07
C SER A 122 -4.12 6.99 -1.53
N THR A 123 -4.95 8.00 -1.78
CA THR A 123 -5.00 8.64 -3.10
C THR A 123 -3.77 9.52 -3.33
N ILE A 124 -3.50 9.82 -4.62
CA ILE A 124 -2.41 10.72 -5.00
C ILE A 124 -2.58 12.11 -4.35
N ASP A 125 -3.80 12.63 -4.30
CA ASP A 125 -4.09 13.95 -3.70
C ASP A 125 -3.77 13.97 -2.21
N LYS A 126 -4.19 12.93 -1.47
CA LYS A 126 -3.88 12.81 -0.05
C LYS A 126 -2.38 12.62 0.21
N PHE A 127 -1.69 11.93 -0.68
CA PHE A 127 -0.24 11.79 -0.59
C PHE A 127 0.44 13.15 -0.82
N ASN A 128 0.07 13.87 -1.88
CA ASN A 128 0.60 15.19 -2.19
C ASN A 128 0.34 16.20 -1.07
N LEU A 129 -0.89 16.21 -0.52
CA LEU A 129 -1.23 17.08 0.61
C LEU A 129 -0.35 16.81 1.83
N ARG A 130 -0.10 15.52 2.18
CA ARG A 130 0.81 15.18 3.27
C ARG A 130 2.23 15.62 2.99
N LEU A 131 2.68 15.48 1.74
CA LEU A 131 4.01 15.92 1.33
C LEU A 131 4.15 17.43 1.49
N ILE A 132 3.21 18.22 0.96
CA ILE A 132 3.20 19.69 1.10
C ILE A 132 3.17 20.10 2.57
N LYS A 133 2.31 19.44 3.39
CA LYS A 133 2.26 19.73 4.84
C LYS A 133 3.58 19.45 5.56
N SER A 134 4.32 18.41 5.14
CA SER A 134 5.62 18.11 5.75
C SER A 134 6.73 19.11 5.39
N PHE A 135 6.56 19.85 4.28
CA PHE A 135 7.47 20.91 3.82
C PHE A 135 6.89 22.33 4.01
N SER A 136 5.80 22.48 4.76
CA SER A 136 5.11 23.77 4.91
C SER A 136 6.04 24.90 5.38
N ASN A 137 6.95 24.62 6.30
CA ASN A 137 7.93 25.61 6.78
C ASN A 137 8.91 26.04 5.67
N ASP A 138 9.39 25.09 4.87
CA ASP A 138 10.33 25.37 3.77
C ASP A 138 9.64 26.14 2.62
N LEU A 139 8.32 25.95 2.49
CA LEU A 139 7.48 26.63 1.51
C LEU A 139 6.90 27.96 2.00
N ASN A 140 7.22 28.39 3.22
CA ASN A 140 6.64 29.57 3.89
C ASN A 140 5.10 29.55 3.93
N LEU A 141 4.50 28.36 4.05
CA LEU A 141 3.06 28.20 4.20
C LEU A 141 2.67 28.25 5.68
N PRO A 142 1.46 28.73 6.02
CA PRO A 142 0.93 28.63 7.37
C PRO A 142 0.94 27.17 7.84
N ALA A 143 1.13 26.94 9.16
CA ALA A 143 1.13 25.59 9.73
C ALA A 143 -0.22 24.87 9.51
N GLU A 144 -1.30 25.66 9.51
CA GLU A 144 -2.64 25.20 9.16
C GLU A 144 -3.08 25.89 7.87
N PHE A 145 -3.06 25.14 6.77
CA PHE A 145 -3.62 25.57 5.50
C PHE A 145 -4.55 24.48 4.96
N GLU A 146 -5.59 24.92 4.28
CA GLU A 146 -6.51 24.05 3.55
C GLU A 146 -6.27 24.18 2.05
N ILE A 147 -6.45 23.09 1.32
CA ILE A 147 -6.45 23.11 -0.13
C ILE A 147 -7.90 23.16 -0.58
N SER A 148 -8.31 24.28 -1.16
CA SER A 148 -9.59 24.36 -1.88
C SER A 148 -9.40 23.85 -3.32
N LEU A 149 -10.30 22.94 -3.73
CA LEU A 149 -10.41 22.47 -5.11
C LEU A 149 -11.53 23.22 -5.85
N ASN A 150 -12.18 24.17 -5.18
CA ASN A 150 -13.25 24.95 -5.76
C ASN A 150 -12.69 26.24 -6.42
N GLU A 151 -12.26 26.09 -7.66
CA GLU A 151 -11.67 27.20 -8.43
C GLU A 151 -12.60 28.44 -8.52
N LYS A 152 -13.92 28.22 -8.52
CA LYS A 152 -14.90 29.32 -8.60
C LYS A 152 -14.92 30.14 -7.31
N GLU A 153 -14.97 29.51 -6.14
CA GLU A 153 -14.93 30.23 -4.86
C GLU A 153 -13.66 31.06 -4.72
N VAL A 154 -12.52 30.48 -5.07
CA VAL A 154 -11.22 31.19 -5.02
C VAL A 154 -11.20 32.36 -6.00
N LEU A 155 -11.77 32.19 -7.21
CA LEU A 155 -11.85 33.27 -8.21
C LEU A 155 -12.77 34.37 -7.73
N ASP A 156 -13.93 34.05 -7.19
CA ASP A 156 -14.91 35.00 -6.68
C ASP A 156 -14.33 35.82 -5.50
N GLU A 157 -13.64 35.16 -4.56
CA GLU A 157 -12.92 35.86 -3.47
C GLU A 157 -11.84 36.81 -3.97
N VAL A 158 -11.07 36.41 -5.00
CA VAL A 158 -10.04 37.30 -5.60
C VAL A 158 -10.67 38.48 -6.32
N LEU A 159 -11.82 38.29 -7.00
CA LEU A 159 -12.52 39.35 -7.69
C LEU A 159 -13.18 40.34 -6.73
N GLU A 160 -13.58 39.92 -5.52
CA GLU A 160 -14.10 40.82 -4.49
C GLU A 160 -13.03 41.68 -3.81
N LEU A 161 -11.75 41.27 -3.92
CA LEU A 161 -10.60 41.99 -3.35
C LEU A 161 -9.95 43.03 -4.31
N LEU A 162 -10.41 43.08 -5.59
CA LEU A 162 -9.95 44.00 -6.62
C LEU A 162 -10.89 45.18 -6.79
#